data_48f9a3520dec8cacd8bb33861fe1c24f
#
_entry.id   48f9a3520dec8cacd8bb33861fe1c24f
#
_cell.length_a   1.000
_cell.length_b   1.000
_cell.length_c   1.000
_cell.angle_alpha   90.00
_cell.angle_beta   90.00
_cell.angle_gamma   90.00
#
_symmetry.space_group_name_H-M   'P 1'
#
loop_
_entity.id
_entity.type
_entity.pdbx_description
1 polymer ?
#
loop_
_entity_poly.entity_id
_entity_poly.type
_entity_poly.pdbx_seq_one_letter_code
_entity_poly.pdbx_strand_id
1 'polypeptide(L)'
;MQDPNPLPWGAQDRFQAHFIVRKNDVENPLDYTARTVLSTNGHFGSKKITAITWNGGKIAEVLNSDKSLNEMIVNQSPDDAVITVEPTNEGIRIYGKWKNGFEFGVSKELFKIYDTIARHLKKFSGIKTSTTKTKKQETKSDPDAETSKETVEPVKIKGAMPKGWK
;
A
#
# COMPACT_ATOMS: atom_id res chain seq x y z
N MET A 1 -17.62 -9.48 3.16
CA MET A 1 -17.53 -8.87 4.51
C MET A 1 -18.78 -8.02 4.70
N GLN A 2 -19.43 -8.13 5.84
CA GLN A 2 -20.58 -7.30 6.23
C GLN A 2 -20.07 -6.07 6.98
N ASP A 3 -20.75 -4.92 6.85
CA ASP A 3 -20.38 -3.71 7.58
C ASP A 3 -20.57 -3.92 9.09
N PRO A 4 -19.52 -3.80 9.92
CA PRO A 4 -19.62 -4.02 11.36
C PRO A 4 -20.33 -2.89 12.10
N ASN A 5 -20.66 -1.80 11.43
CA ASN A 5 -21.27 -0.60 12.04
C ASN A 5 -22.54 -0.16 11.29
N PRO A 6 -23.64 -0.95 11.38
CA PRO A 6 -24.88 -0.58 10.75
C PRO A 6 -25.48 0.70 11.40
N LEU A 7 -26.02 1.57 10.57
CA LEU A 7 -26.68 2.79 11.05
C LEU A 7 -27.95 2.44 11.86
N PRO A 8 -28.25 3.13 12.99
CA PRO A 8 -29.32 2.78 13.92
C PRO A 8 -30.74 2.91 13.37
N TRP A 9 -30.94 3.42 12.17
CA TRP A 9 -32.24 3.70 11.56
C TRP A 9 -32.59 2.74 10.44
N GLY A 10 -32.70 1.45 10.71
CA GLY A 10 -33.05 0.45 9.69
C GLY A 10 -31.98 0.33 8.60
N ALA A 11 -30.75 0.29 9.00
CA ALA A 11 -29.60 0.19 8.13
C ALA A 11 -29.70 -1.05 7.27
N GLN A 12 -29.67 -0.85 5.97
CA GLN A 12 -29.48 -1.94 5.05
C GLN A 12 -28.09 -2.54 5.25
N ASP A 13 -28.02 -3.85 5.35
CA ASP A 13 -26.74 -4.57 5.38
C ASP A 13 -25.88 -4.17 4.18
N ARG A 14 -24.63 -3.82 4.44
CA ARG A 14 -23.65 -3.49 3.43
C ARG A 14 -22.65 -4.61 3.28
N PHE A 15 -22.29 -4.89 2.05
CA PHE A 15 -21.39 -5.97 1.67
C PHE A 15 -20.24 -5.44 0.82
N GLN A 16 -19.09 -6.05 0.97
CA GLN A 16 -17.91 -5.76 0.16
C GLN A 16 -17.19 -7.07 -0.15
N ALA A 17 -16.86 -7.28 -1.42
CA ALA A 17 -16.04 -8.42 -1.83
C ALA A 17 -14.57 -8.09 -1.62
N HIS A 18 -13.85 -8.99 -0.94
CA HIS A 18 -12.41 -8.90 -0.76
C HIS A 18 -11.73 -10.04 -1.50
N PHE A 19 -10.77 -9.70 -2.35
CA PHE A 19 -9.88 -10.64 -2.99
C PHE A 19 -8.51 -10.53 -2.33
N ILE A 20 -8.03 -11.63 -1.76
CA ILE A 20 -6.76 -11.66 -1.03
C ILE A 20 -5.73 -12.41 -1.86
N VAL A 21 -4.68 -11.72 -2.25
CA VAL A 21 -3.50 -12.30 -2.86
C VAL A 21 -2.52 -12.65 -1.76
N ARG A 22 -2.38 -13.94 -1.46
CA ARG A 22 -1.41 -14.40 -0.46
C ARG A 22 -0.01 -14.18 -0.99
N LYS A 23 0.77 -13.39 -0.26
CA LYS A 23 2.15 -13.06 -0.57
C LYS A 23 2.90 -12.81 0.74
N ASN A 24 3.89 -13.64 0.99
CA ASN A 24 4.63 -13.61 2.26
C ASN A 24 5.79 -12.60 2.27
N ASP A 25 6.26 -12.18 1.08
CA ASP A 25 7.45 -11.33 0.93
C ASP A 25 7.05 -9.90 0.54
N VAL A 26 6.39 -9.19 1.44
CA VAL A 26 6.05 -7.78 1.26
C VAL A 26 7.10 -6.94 2.00
N GLU A 27 8.25 -6.70 1.34
CA GLU A 27 9.36 -5.94 1.94
C GLU A 27 8.97 -4.50 2.27
N ASN A 28 8.26 -3.83 1.36
CA ASN A 28 7.76 -2.47 1.57
C ASN A 28 6.25 -2.43 1.30
N PRO A 29 5.41 -2.43 2.35
CA PRO A 29 3.95 -2.43 2.19
C PRO A 29 3.42 -1.27 1.34
N LEU A 30 4.05 -0.09 1.40
CA LEU A 30 3.61 1.08 0.65
C LEU A 30 3.75 0.89 -0.87
N ASP A 31 4.71 0.08 -1.34
CA ASP A 31 4.87 -0.21 -2.75
C ASP A 31 3.67 -0.98 -3.34
N TYR A 32 2.92 -1.67 -2.48
CA TYR A 32 1.74 -2.48 -2.85
C TYR A 32 0.41 -1.76 -2.64
N THR A 33 0.42 -0.47 -2.38
CA THR A 33 -0.81 0.32 -2.29
C THR A 33 -1.18 0.89 -3.66
N ALA A 34 -2.45 0.80 -4.03
CA ALA A 34 -2.96 1.46 -5.23
C ALA A 34 -4.45 1.75 -5.08
N ARG A 35 -4.90 2.84 -5.68
CA ARG A 35 -6.31 3.21 -5.74
C ARG A 35 -6.64 3.86 -7.07
N THR A 36 -7.78 3.48 -7.66
CA THR A 36 -8.29 4.14 -8.86
C THR A 36 -8.76 5.56 -8.57
N VAL A 37 -8.40 6.48 -9.44
CA VAL A 37 -8.94 7.85 -9.53
C VAL A 37 -9.68 7.94 -10.86
N LEU A 38 -10.96 8.28 -10.80
CA LEU A 38 -11.86 8.28 -11.95
C LEU A 38 -12.02 9.68 -12.49
N SER A 39 -11.85 9.85 -13.79
CA SER A 39 -12.33 11.02 -14.53
C SER A 39 -13.71 10.67 -15.08
N THR A 40 -14.72 11.49 -14.78
CA THR A 40 -16.09 11.23 -15.22
C THR A 40 -16.65 12.44 -15.95
N ASN A 41 -17.51 12.20 -16.93
CA ASN A 41 -18.29 13.22 -17.63
C ASN A 41 -19.79 12.88 -17.49
N GLY A 42 -20.64 13.91 -17.49
CA GLY A 42 -22.09 13.78 -17.35
C GLY A 42 -22.64 14.41 -16.06
N HIS A 43 -23.96 14.73 -16.12
CA HIS A 43 -24.71 15.28 -14.99
C HIS A 43 -25.54 14.18 -14.31
N PHE A 44 -26.10 14.49 -13.17
CA PHE A 44 -26.92 13.67 -12.27
C PHE A 44 -27.49 12.39 -12.92
N GLY A 45 -27.03 11.21 -12.47
CA GLY A 45 -27.58 9.92 -12.86
C GLY A 45 -26.98 9.25 -14.11
N SER A 46 -26.25 9.98 -14.96
CA SER A 46 -25.63 9.44 -16.18
C SER A 46 -24.12 9.68 -16.28
N LYS A 47 -23.43 9.61 -15.14
CA LYS A 47 -21.95 9.74 -15.12
C LYS A 47 -21.31 8.59 -15.87
N LYS A 48 -20.53 8.91 -16.92
CA LYS A 48 -19.69 7.95 -17.63
C LYS A 48 -18.24 8.19 -17.26
N ILE A 49 -17.50 7.10 -17.05
CA ILE A 49 -16.06 7.16 -16.83
C ILE A 49 -15.40 7.44 -18.18
N THR A 50 -14.54 8.45 -18.22
CA THR A 50 -13.78 8.82 -19.43
C THR A 50 -12.33 8.37 -19.36
N ALA A 51 -11.79 8.32 -18.14
CA ALA A 51 -10.43 7.83 -17.91
C ALA A 51 -10.28 7.36 -16.46
N ILE A 52 -9.29 6.52 -16.23
CA ILE A 52 -8.85 6.13 -14.90
C ILE A 52 -7.35 6.35 -14.76
N THR A 53 -6.91 6.59 -13.53
CA THR A 53 -5.51 6.63 -13.15
C THR A 53 -5.37 5.89 -11.82
N TRP A 54 -4.27 5.17 -11.66
CA TRP A 54 -3.93 4.54 -10.39
C TRP A 54 -2.98 5.44 -9.61
N ASN A 55 -3.35 5.77 -8.37
CA ASN A 55 -2.50 6.48 -7.41
C ASN A 55 -2.08 5.55 -6.29
N GLY A 56 -0.85 5.68 -5.83
CA GLY A 56 -0.33 4.89 -4.72
C GLY A 56 1.17 4.65 -4.83
N GLY A 57 1.60 3.46 -4.41
CA GLY A 57 2.99 3.02 -4.48
C GLY A 57 3.39 2.54 -5.88
N LYS A 58 4.51 1.84 -5.97
CA LYS A 58 5.09 1.39 -7.27
C LYS A 58 4.18 0.44 -8.05
N ILE A 59 3.32 -0.32 -7.37
CA ILE A 59 2.32 -1.16 -8.06
C ILE A 59 1.35 -0.30 -8.89
N ALA A 60 1.05 0.91 -8.46
CA ALA A 60 0.18 1.82 -9.22
C ALA A 60 0.78 2.17 -10.59
N GLU A 61 2.09 2.30 -10.71
CA GLU A 61 2.78 2.55 -11.99
C GLU A 61 2.61 1.34 -12.93
N VAL A 62 2.73 0.13 -12.40
CA VAL A 62 2.53 -1.12 -13.16
C VAL A 62 1.08 -1.22 -13.66
N LEU A 63 0.10 -0.91 -12.80
CA LEU A 63 -1.31 -0.94 -13.17
C LEU A 63 -1.68 0.16 -14.17
N ASN A 64 -1.07 1.35 -14.07
CA ASN A 64 -1.23 2.42 -15.05
C ASN A 64 -0.72 2.05 -16.44
N SER A 65 0.29 1.22 -16.53
CA SER A 65 0.85 0.79 -17.82
C SER A 65 0.03 -0.30 -18.53
N ASP A 66 -0.88 -0.97 -17.84
CA ASP A 66 -1.77 -1.97 -18.44
C ASP A 66 -3.02 -1.31 -19.04
N LYS A 67 -2.93 -0.94 -20.32
CA LYS A 67 -4.03 -0.30 -21.05
C LYS A 67 -5.29 -1.17 -21.11
N SER A 68 -5.13 -2.50 -21.28
CA SER A 68 -6.28 -3.42 -21.35
C SER A 68 -7.03 -3.49 -20.03
N LEU A 69 -6.31 -3.53 -18.90
CA LEU A 69 -6.91 -3.45 -17.57
C LEU A 69 -7.69 -2.14 -17.41
N ASN A 70 -7.08 -1.03 -17.79
CA ASN A 70 -7.66 0.29 -17.63
C ASN A 70 -8.92 0.47 -18.50
N GLU A 71 -8.92 -0.04 -19.72
CA GLU A 71 -10.11 -0.09 -20.59
C GLU A 71 -11.23 -0.95 -19.99
N MET A 72 -10.91 -2.11 -19.43
CA MET A 72 -11.92 -2.94 -18.74
C MET A 72 -12.57 -2.20 -17.58
N ILE A 73 -11.80 -1.40 -16.82
CA ILE A 73 -12.33 -0.64 -15.67
C ILE A 73 -13.18 0.56 -16.15
N VAL A 74 -12.78 1.27 -17.21
CA VAL A 74 -13.55 2.38 -17.77
C VAL A 74 -14.96 1.93 -18.22
N ASN A 75 -15.10 0.68 -18.65
CA ASN A 75 -16.37 0.10 -19.08
C ASN A 75 -17.27 -0.37 -17.92
N GLN A 76 -16.83 -0.22 -16.67
CA GLN A 76 -17.64 -0.56 -15.49
C GLN A 76 -18.54 0.61 -15.07
N SER A 77 -19.46 0.31 -14.16
CA SER A 77 -20.18 1.38 -13.45
C SER A 77 -19.20 2.23 -12.63
N PRO A 78 -19.48 3.51 -12.35
CA PRO A 78 -18.62 4.35 -11.52
C PRO A 78 -18.34 3.75 -10.13
N ASP A 79 -19.27 2.97 -9.60
CA ASP A 79 -19.10 2.32 -8.30
C ASP A 79 -18.21 1.08 -8.36
N ASP A 80 -18.31 0.29 -9.43
CA ASP A 80 -17.47 -0.87 -9.66
C ASP A 80 -16.03 -0.51 -10.06
N ALA A 81 -15.85 0.66 -10.67
CA ALA A 81 -14.56 1.16 -11.08
C ALA A 81 -13.70 1.71 -9.90
N VAL A 82 -14.31 1.93 -8.73
CA VAL A 82 -13.55 2.30 -7.53
C VAL A 82 -12.92 1.07 -6.93
N ILE A 83 -11.63 0.90 -7.16
CA ILE A 83 -10.86 -0.26 -6.71
C ILE A 83 -9.71 0.21 -5.85
N THR A 84 -9.50 -0.48 -4.74
CA THR A 84 -8.39 -0.24 -3.81
C THR A 84 -7.57 -1.52 -3.65
N VAL A 85 -6.27 -1.36 -3.62
CA VAL A 85 -5.28 -2.40 -3.35
C VAL A 85 -4.48 -1.96 -2.13
N GLU A 86 -4.42 -2.80 -1.12
CA GLU A 86 -3.66 -2.50 0.09
C GLU A 86 -3.09 -3.75 0.74
N PRO A 87 -1.90 -3.69 1.36
CA PRO A 87 -1.34 -4.78 2.13
C PRO A 87 -2.13 -4.99 3.43
N THR A 88 -2.20 -6.26 3.84
CA THR A 88 -2.79 -6.70 5.11
C THR A 88 -1.87 -7.74 5.74
N ASN A 89 -2.17 -8.19 6.95
CA ASN A 89 -1.40 -9.25 7.62
C ASN A 89 -1.50 -10.60 6.88
N GLU A 90 -2.54 -10.82 6.07
CA GLU A 90 -2.80 -12.07 5.34
C GLU A 90 -2.27 -12.05 3.89
N GLY A 91 -1.76 -10.89 3.44
CA GLY A 91 -1.33 -10.67 2.07
C GLY A 91 -1.76 -9.31 1.54
N ILE A 92 -2.10 -9.23 0.26
CA ILE A 92 -2.53 -8.00 -0.38
C ILE A 92 -4.01 -8.11 -0.73
N ARG A 93 -4.80 -7.19 -0.24
CA ARG A 93 -6.25 -7.12 -0.43
C ARG A 93 -6.61 -6.24 -1.62
N ILE A 94 -7.51 -6.72 -2.47
CA ILE A 94 -8.13 -5.98 -3.57
C ILE A 94 -9.61 -5.88 -3.25
N TYR A 95 -10.20 -4.69 -3.27
CA TYR A 95 -11.61 -4.50 -2.96
C TYR A 95 -12.19 -3.25 -3.62
N GLY A 96 -13.52 -3.24 -3.78
CA GLY A 96 -14.27 -2.11 -4.31
C GLY A 96 -15.02 -1.34 -3.21
N LYS A 97 -16.07 -0.61 -3.60
CA LYS A 97 -16.97 0.06 -2.66
C LYS A 97 -17.87 -0.92 -1.90
N TRP A 98 -18.35 -0.48 -0.75
CA TRP A 98 -19.45 -1.10 -0.04
C TRP A 98 -20.74 -0.97 -0.86
N LYS A 99 -21.49 -2.07 -1.00
CA LYS A 99 -22.78 -2.12 -1.68
C LYS A 99 -23.87 -2.62 -0.74
N ASN A 100 -25.11 -2.20 -0.96
CA ASN A 100 -26.26 -2.78 -0.27
C ASN A 100 -26.53 -4.21 -0.77
N GLY A 101 -27.37 -4.98 -0.07
CA GLY A 101 -27.61 -6.38 -0.39
C GLY A 101 -28.23 -6.61 -1.77
N PHE A 102 -28.98 -5.63 -2.31
CA PHE A 102 -29.60 -5.74 -3.64
C PHE A 102 -28.60 -5.48 -4.77
N GLU A 103 -27.61 -4.62 -4.52
CA GLU A 103 -26.57 -4.24 -5.49
C GLU A 103 -25.31 -5.10 -5.37
N PHE A 104 -25.21 -5.87 -4.28
CA PHE A 104 -24.04 -6.69 -4.06
C PHE A 104 -23.95 -7.85 -5.04
N GLY A 105 -22.89 -7.83 -5.81
CA GLY A 105 -22.55 -8.87 -6.76
C GLY A 105 -21.18 -8.61 -7.36
N VAL A 106 -20.56 -9.68 -7.85
CA VAL A 106 -19.32 -9.61 -8.61
C VAL A 106 -19.61 -10.14 -9.99
N SER A 107 -19.69 -9.25 -10.99
CA SER A 107 -19.85 -9.65 -12.37
C SER A 107 -18.61 -10.42 -12.88
N LYS A 108 -18.75 -11.17 -13.97
CA LYS A 108 -17.63 -11.87 -14.61
C LYS A 108 -16.53 -10.89 -15.04
N GLU A 109 -16.93 -9.71 -15.51
CA GLU A 109 -16.05 -8.64 -15.95
C GLU A 109 -15.27 -8.07 -14.77
N LEU A 110 -15.95 -7.78 -13.66
CA LEU A 110 -15.32 -7.29 -12.44
C LEU A 110 -14.38 -8.34 -11.84
N PHE A 111 -14.77 -9.61 -11.85
CA PHE A 111 -13.90 -10.70 -11.44
C PHE A 111 -12.61 -10.76 -12.28
N LYS A 112 -12.74 -10.61 -13.61
CA LYS A 112 -11.59 -10.60 -14.54
C LYS A 112 -10.63 -9.43 -14.25
N ILE A 113 -11.18 -8.26 -13.88
CA ILE A 113 -10.39 -7.10 -13.47
C ILE A 113 -9.58 -7.46 -12.22
N TYR A 114 -10.22 -7.98 -11.16
CA TYR A 114 -9.54 -8.36 -9.93
C TYR A 114 -8.50 -9.46 -10.13
N ASP A 115 -8.79 -10.46 -10.98
CA ASP A 115 -7.82 -11.51 -11.33
C ASP A 115 -6.62 -10.93 -12.09
N THR A 116 -6.82 -9.95 -12.95
CA THR A 116 -5.73 -9.27 -13.67
C THR A 116 -4.85 -8.48 -12.70
N ILE A 117 -5.45 -7.72 -11.78
CA ILE A 117 -4.70 -7.03 -10.71
C ILE A 117 -3.93 -8.05 -9.85
N ALA A 118 -4.56 -9.16 -9.45
CA ALA A 118 -3.92 -10.21 -8.67
C ALA A 118 -2.70 -10.82 -9.40
N ARG A 119 -2.78 -10.98 -10.72
CA ARG A 119 -1.64 -11.43 -11.54
C ARG A 119 -0.47 -10.45 -11.53
N HIS A 120 -0.77 -9.15 -11.63
CA HIS A 120 0.27 -8.11 -11.47
C HIS A 120 0.91 -8.14 -10.09
N LEU A 121 0.11 -8.24 -9.03
CA LEU A 121 0.60 -8.32 -7.65
C LEU A 121 1.50 -9.54 -7.40
N LYS A 122 1.15 -10.71 -7.97
CA LYS A 122 1.96 -11.93 -7.87
C LYS A 122 3.31 -11.78 -8.56
N LYS A 123 3.36 -11.10 -9.71
CA LYS A 123 4.58 -10.86 -10.49
C LYS A 123 5.40 -9.70 -9.93
N PHE A 124 4.76 -8.78 -9.25
CA PHE A 124 5.43 -7.61 -8.70
C PHE A 124 6.36 -8.03 -7.57
N SER A 125 7.66 -7.93 -7.80
CA SER A 125 8.67 -7.95 -6.75
C SER A 125 9.03 -6.51 -6.47
N GLY A 126 8.79 -6.00 -5.28
CA GLY A 126 9.22 -4.66 -4.90
C GLY A 126 10.68 -4.45 -5.30
N ILE A 127 11.06 -3.23 -5.67
CA ILE A 127 12.46 -2.97 -6.02
C ILE A 127 13.29 -3.28 -4.77
N LYS A 128 14.11 -4.32 -4.86
CA LYS A 128 15.17 -4.54 -3.86
C LYS A 128 16.02 -3.29 -3.91
N THR A 129 15.95 -2.46 -2.88
CA THR A 129 16.90 -1.37 -2.68
C THR A 129 18.26 -2.05 -2.57
N SER A 130 19.01 -2.03 -3.67
CA SER A 130 20.42 -2.38 -3.65
C SER A 130 21.09 -1.34 -2.76
N THR A 131 21.26 -1.68 -1.48
CA THR A 131 22.11 -0.94 -0.57
C THR A 131 23.51 -1.05 -1.19
N THR A 132 23.92 0.03 -1.86
CA THR A 132 25.28 0.19 -2.36
C THR A 132 26.18 0.10 -1.14
N LYS A 133 26.78 -1.06 -0.93
CA LYS A 133 27.90 -1.21 -0.01
C LYS A 133 28.99 -0.32 -0.55
N THR A 134 29.15 0.86 0.02
CA THR A 134 30.33 1.70 -0.17
C THR A 134 31.52 0.88 0.25
N LYS A 135 32.29 0.39 -0.71
CA LYS A 135 33.59 -0.20 -0.52
C LYS A 135 34.47 0.85 0.11
N LYS A 136 34.74 0.69 1.41
CA LYS A 136 35.80 1.41 2.11
C LYS A 136 37.11 1.01 1.44
N GLN A 137 37.71 1.94 0.69
CA GLN A 137 39.06 1.79 0.19
C GLN A 137 39.99 1.76 1.40
N GLU A 138 40.65 0.63 1.58
CA GLU A 138 41.85 0.53 2.40
C GLU A 138 43.00 1.22 1.69
N THR A 139 43.39 2.37 2.19
CA THR A 139 44.71 2.94 1.92
C THR A 139 45.69 2.39 2.95
N LYS A 140 46.59 1.53 2.50
CA LYS A 140 47.83 1.20 3.19
C LYS A 140 48.72 2.43 3.23
N SER A 141 49.21 2.75 4.40
CA SER A 141 50.49 3.40 4.57
C SER A 141 51.05 3.02 5.95
N ASP A 142 52.27 2.57 5.88
CA ASP A 142 53.11 1.97 6.89
C ASP A 142 53.62 2.97 7.95
N PRO A 143 54.46 2.50 8.92
CA PRO A 143 54.45 2.91 10.31
C PRO A 143 55.60 3.88 10.63
N ASP A 144 55.47 4.61 11.70
CA ASP A 144 56.53 4.83 12.72
C ASP A 144 56.23 6.03 13.64
N ALA A 145 56.70 5.84 14.86
CA ALA A 145 57.05 6.85 15.87
C ALA A 145 56.02 7.16 16.97
N GLU A 146 56.25 6.45 18.09
CA GLU A 146 56.58 6.96 19.44
C GLU A 146 55.60 7.85 20.22
N THR A 147 55.18 7.26 21.36
CA THR A 147 55.26 7.81 22.73
C THR A 147 54.56 9.11 23.10
N SER A 148 53.51 9.01 23.88
CA SER A 148 53.42 9.65 25.21
C SER A 148 52.12 9.29 25.94
N LYS A 149 52.29 8.90 27.18
CA LYS A 149 51.27 8.64 28.20
C LYS A 149 50.58 9.94 28.60
N GLU A 150 49.27 9.91 28.75
CA GLU A 150 48.62 10.69 29.80
C GLU A 150 47.33 10.06 30.28
N THR A 151 47.27 9.78 31.54
CA THR A 151 46.23 9.19 32.36
C THR A 151 45.29 10.31 32.79
N VAL A 152 43.98 10.16 32.55
CA VAL A 152 42.98 10.93 33.30
C VAL A 152 41.80 10.05 33.67
N GLU A 153 41.52 9.98 34.95
CA GLU A 153 40.52 9.20 35.65
C GLU A 153 39.05 9.69 35.40
N PRO A 154 38.05 8.90 35.76
CA PRO A 154 36.64 9.19 35.47
C PRO A 154 35.99 10.08 36.52
N VAL A 155 35.29 11.10 36.08
CA VAL A 155 34.47 11.97 36.94
C VAL A 155 33.09 11.33 37.16
N LYS A 156 32.82 10.97 38.43
CA LYS A 156 31.49 10.66 38.97
C LYS A 156 30.68 11.94 39.10
N ILE A 157 29.53 11.99 38.44
CA ILE A 157 28.51 13.01 38.75
C ILE A 157 27.33 12.30 39.43
N LYS A 158 27.16 12.56 40.72
CA LYS A 158 25.94 12.35 41.50
C LYS A 158 25.01 13.56 41.28
N GLY A 159 23.76 13.34 41.08
CA GLY A 159 22.72 14.39 41.05
C GLY A 159 21.33 13.77 40.98
N ALA A 160 20.79 13.53 42.05
CA ALA A 160 19.59 13.91 42.81
C ALA A 160 18.29 14.04 41.99
N MET A 161 17.33 13.18 42.35
CA MET A 161 15.91 13.32 42.01
C MET A 161 15.26 14.48 42.77
N PRO A 162 14.29 15.20 42.19
CA PRO A 162 13.30 15.93 42.97
C PRO A 162 12.02 15.09 43.13
N LYS A 163 11.59 15.00 44.38
CA LYS A 163 10.29 14.52 44.85
C LYS A 163 9.20 15.56 44.58
N GLY A 164 8.01 15.10 44.21
CA GLY A 164 6.78 15.69 44.73
C GLY A 164 5.96 16.50 43.74
N TRP A 165 4.84 15.91 43.31
CA TRP A 165 3.58 16.63 43.09
C TRP A 165 2.44 15.80 43.69
N LYS A 166 1.67 16.52 44.56
CA LYS A 166 0.42 16.03 45.15
C LYS A 166 -0.70 16.02 44.09
#